data_17e72398a8d0cfb144fdfcda29242e5a
#
_entry.id   17e72398a8d0cfb144fdfcda29242e5a
#
_cell.length_a   1.000
_cell.length_b   1.000
_cell.length_c   1.000
_cell.angle_alpha   90.00
_cell.angle_beta   90.00
_cell.angle_gamma   90.00
#
_symmetry.space_group_name_H-M   'P 1'
#
loop_
_entity.id
_entity.type
_entity.pdbx_description
1 polymer ?
#
loop_
_entity_poly.entity_id
_entity_poly.type
_entity_poly.pdbx_seq_one_letter_code
_entity_poly.pdbx_strand_id
1 'polypeptide(L)' 'MAAFVNIIGWPSGADIYVDEILIGQLPIYYHVFKWGKYKVEAKKEGYEPEVREEFRVFKGDRKKTIVFQLKKIEEET' A
#
# COMPACT_ATOMS: atom_id res chain seq x y z
N MET A 1 13.42 -15.64 0.72
CA MET A 1 12.34 -15.77 1.69
C MET A 1 11.41 -14.58 1.62
N ALA A 2 10.35 -14.59 2.38
CA ALA A 2 9.30 -13.61 2.20
C ALA A 2 8.58 -13.31 3.50
N ALA A 3 7.84 -12.19 3.53
CA ALA A 3 6.97 -11.81 4.63
C ALA A 3 5.54 -11.70 4.13
N PHE A 4 4.59 -11.91 5.04
CA PHE A 4 3.20 -11.58 4.79
C PHE A 4 2.98 -10.12 5.15
N VAL A 5 2.38 -9.37 4.23
CA VAL A 5 2.14 -7.94 4.42
C VAL A 5 0.65 -7.67 4.35
N ASN A 6 0.14 -7.01 5.38
CA ASN A 6 -1.21 -6.49 5.38
C ASN A 6 -1.15 -5.03 4.95
N ILE A 7 -1.98 -4.65 4.00
CA ILE A 7 -2.07 -3.27 3.54
C ILE A 7 -3.49 -2.83 3.83
N ILE A 8 -3.63 -1.96 4.82
CA ILE A 8 -4.92 -1.53 5.35
C ILE A 8 -5.02 -0.01 5.33
N GLY A 9 -6.19 0.50 5.59
CA GLY A 9 -6.39 1.94 5.69
C GLY A 9 -7.72 2.38 5.12
N TRP A 10 -7.76 3.65 4.75
CA TRP A 10 -8.98 4.30 4.30
C TRP A 10 -8.64 5.21 3.11
N PRO A 11 -9.52 5.35 2.12
CA PRO A 11 -10.83 4.71 2.01
C PRO A 11 -10.75 3.28 1.50
N SER A 12 -11.73 2.49 1.87
CA SER A 12 -11.91 1.14 1.34
C SER A 12 -12.01 1.18 -0.18
N GLY A 13 -11.40 0.20 -0.84
CA GLY A 13 -11.43 0.11 -2.30
C GLY A 13 -10.36 0.94 -3.01
N ALA A 14 -9.48 1.61 -2.29
CA ALA A 14 -8.36 2.30 -2.92
C ALA A 14 -7.44 1.29 -3.61
N ASP A 15 -7.00 1.61 -4.82
CA ASP A 15 -6.11 0.74 -5.60
C ASP A 15 -4.70 0.77 -5.01
N ILE A 16 -4.11 -0.41 -4.89
CA ILE A 16 -2.76 -0.54 -4.35
C ILE A 16 -1.82 -1.02 -5.47
N TYR A 17 -0.73 -0.27 -5.64
CA TYR A 17 0.31 -0.58 -6.61
C TYR A 17 1.61 -0.88 -5.89
N VAL A 18 2.29 -1.93 -6.33
CA VAL A 18 3.64 -2.24 -5.86
C VAL A 18 4.56 -2.18 -7.06
N ASP A 19 5.56 -1.30 -7.00
CA ASP A 19 6.45 -1.03 -8.13
C ASP A 19 5.64 -0.82 -9.42
N GLU A 20 4.56 -0.02 -9.31
CA GLU A 20 3.68 0.38 -10.40
C GLU A 20 2.80 -0.72 -10.96
N ILE A 21 2.73 -1.86 -10.28
CA ILE A 21 1.86 -2.97 -10.66
C ILE A 21 0.67 -3.01 -9.71
N LEU A 22 -0.53 -2.97 -10.26
CA LEU A 22 -1.76 -3.08 -9.47
C LEU A 22 -1.86 -4.48 -8.86
N ILE A 23 -1.95 -4.55 -7.54
CA ILE A 23 -2.04 -5.83 -6.83
C ILE A 23 -3.41 -6.07 -6.19
N GLY A 24 -4.24 -5.06 -6.08
CA GLY A 24 -5.58 -5.18 -5.49
C GLY A 24 -6.06 -3.87 -4.91
N GLN A 25 -7.08 -3.93 -4.06
CA GLN A 25 -7.70 -2.78 -3.40
C GLN A 25 -7.69 -2.96 -1.90
N LEU A 26 -7.65 -1.84 -1.16
CA LEU A 26 -7.73 -1.86 0.31
C LEU A 26 -9.03 -2.51 0.77
N PRO A 27 -9.00 -3.35 1.80
CA PRO A 27 -7.81 -3.87 2.49
C PRO A 27 -7.23 -5.09 1.79
N ILE A 28 -5.92 -5.26 1.89
CA ILE A 28 -5.23 -6.44 1.37
C ILE A 28 -4.61 -7.16 2.57
N TYR A 29 -4.87 -8.45 2.69
CA TYR A 29 -4.35 -9.25 3.81
C TYR A 29 -3.43 -10.33 3.30
N TYR A 30 -2.32 -10.52 4.03
CA TYR A 30 -1.39 -11.63 3.82
C TYR A 30 -0.82 -11.68 2.40
N HIS A 31 -0.56 -10.53 1.82
CA HIS A 31 0.11 -10.49 0.52
C HIS A 31 1.58 -10.82 0.72
N VAL A 32 2.12 -11.70 -0.09
CA VAL A 32 3.51 -12.16 0.06
C VAL A 32 4.44 -11.18 -0.63
N PHE A 33 5.38 -10.63 0.14
CA PHE A 33 6.47 -9.81 -0.39
C PHE A 33 7.79 -10.52 -0.12
N LYS A 34 8.57 -10.74 -1.16
CA LYS A 34 9.94 -11.24 -0.99
C LYS A 34 10.78 -10.17 -0.31
N TRP A 35 11.86 -10.59 0.32
CA TRP A 35 12.80 -9.63 0.90
C TRP A 35 13.27 -8.66 -0.18
N GLY A 36 13.28 -7.38 0.13
CA GLY A 36 13.66 -6.35 -0.81
C GLY A 36 13.07 -5.00 -0.49
N LYS A 37 13.23 -4.09 -1.43
CA LYS A 37 12.73 -2.73 -1.33
C LYS A 37 11.68 -2.51 -2.40
N TYR A 38 10.58 -1.86 -2.02
CA TYR A 38 9.43 -1.67 -2.89
C TYR A 38 8.89 -0.25 -2.76
N LYS A 39 8.30 0.22 -3.85
CA LYS A 39 7.47 1.42 -3.83
C LYS A 39 6.02 0.95 -3.74
N VAL A 40 5.31 1.36 -2.70
CA VAL A 40 3.91 0.98 -2.51
C VAL A 40 3.07 2.25 -2.56
N GLU A 41 2.06 2.24 -3.40
CA GLU A 41 1.23 3.42 -3.66
C GLU A 41 -0.24 3.07 -3.55
N ALA A 42 -1.00 3.98 -2.93
CA ALA A 42 -2.46 3.87 -2.84
C ALA A 42 -3.11 5.01 -3.61
N LYS A 43 -4.08 4.67 -4.45
CA LYS A 43 -4.81 5.65 -5.27
C LYS A 43 -6.31 5.40 -5.20
N LYS A 44 -7.07 6.48 -5.12
CA LYS A 44 -8.52 6.43 -5.19
C LYS A 44 -9.01 7.70 -5.86
N GLU A 45 -9.95 7.58 -6.79
CA GLU A 45 -10.55 8.74 -7.42
C GLU A 45 -11.15 9.67 -6.38
N GLY A 46 -10.88 10.96 -6.48
CA GLY A 46 -11.34 11.97 -5.53
C GLY A 46 -10.44 12.11 -4.30
N TYR A 47 -9.34 11.40 -4.25
CA TYR A 47 -8.39 11.44 -3.14
C TYR A 47 -6.98 11.70 -3.64
N GLU A 48 -6.17 12.32 -2.81
CA GLU A 48 -4.75 12.47 -3.10
C GLU A 48 -4.05 11.14 -2.94
N PRO A 49 -3.22 10.72 -3.89
CA PRO A 49 -2.48 9.47 -3.76
C PRO A 49 -1.46 9.57 -2.64
N GLU A 50 -1.15 8.42 -2.04
CA GLU A 50 -0.14 8.33 -1.00
C GLU A 50 0.87 7.26 -1.38
N VAL A 51 2.16 7.56 -1.19
CA VAL A 51 3.25 6.70 -1.64
C VAL A 51 4.19 6.41 -0.48
N ARG A 52 4.56 5.14 -0.35
CA ARG A 52 5.68 4.70 0.47
C ARG A 52 6.83 4.40 -0.47
N GLU A 53 7.77 5.34 -0.61
CA GLU A 53 8.85 5.25 -1.59
C GLU A 53 9.82 4.11 -1.31
N GLU A 54 10.03 3.80 -0.03
CA GLU A 54 10.97 2.77 0.39
C GLU A 54 10.37 1.86 1.44
N PHE A 55 9.45 1.02 1.03
CA PHE A 55 8.97 -0.02 1.91
C PHE A 55 9.96 -1.19 1.83
N ARG A 56 10.60 -1.49 2.94
CA ARG A 56 11.60 -2.54 3.00
C ARG A 56 11.09 -3.76 3.73
N VAL A 57 11.33 -4.92 3.12
CA VAL A 57 11.12 -6.21 3.77
C VAL A 57 12.51 -6.80 3.99
N PHE A 58 12.93 -6.85 5.25
CA PHE A 58 14.26 -7.29 5.62
C PHE A 58 14.32 -8.79 5.82
N LYS A 59 15.52 -9.33 5.69
CA LYS A 59 15.78 -10.71 6.05
C LYS A 59 15.31 -10.97 7.48
N GLY A 60 14.47 -11.98 7.63
CA GLY A 60 13.92 -12.33 8.93
C GLY A 60 12.55 -11.73 9.23
N ASP A 61 12.12 -10.73 8.48
CA ASP A 61 10.75 -10.23 8.60
C ASP A 61 9.77 -11.32 8.19
N ARG A 62 8.75 -11.52 9.00
CA ARG A 62 7.71 -12.52 8.73
C ARG A 62 6.36 -11.89 8.46
N LYS A 63 6.09 -10.75 9.09
CA LYS A 63 4.80 -10.09 9.04
C LYS A 63 4.99 -8.60 9.18
N LYS A 64 4.38 -7.84 8.28
CA LYS A 64 4.44 -6.37 8.31
C LYS A 64 3.06 -5.81 7.98
N THR A 65 2.85 -4.56 8.34
CA THR A 65 1.60 -3.87 8.05
C THR A 65 1.91 -2.48 7.51
N ILE A 66 1.23 -2.12 6.43
CA ILE A 66 1.25 -0.75 5.90
C ILE A 66 -0.13 -0.17 6.11
N VAL A 67 -0.19 1.04 6.65
CA VAL A 67 -1.45 1.76 6.84
C VAL A 67 -1.46 2.98 5.94
N PHE A 68 -2.46 3.07 5.07
CA PHE A 68 -2.70 4.25 4.26
C PHE A 68 -3.91 5.01 4.78
N GLN A 69 -3.80 6.33 4.76
CA GLN A 69 -4.90 7.22 5.12
C GLN A 69 -4.94 8.31 4.07
N LEU A 70 -5.74 8.11 3.02
CA LEU A 70 -5.80 9.07 1.93
C LEU A 70 -6.64 10.28 2.31
N LYS A 71 -6.25 11.42 1.79
CA LYS A 71 -6.96 12.67 1.99
C LYS A 71 -7.85 12.96 0.80
N LYS A 72 -9.09 13.35 1.07
CA LYS A 72 -9.99 13.81 0.04
C LYS A 72 -9.44 15.05 -0.62
N ILE A 73 -9.53 15.10 -1.94
CA ILE A 73 -9.21 16.32 -2.68
C ILE A 73 -10.30 17.34 -2.39
N GLU A 74 -9.89 18.52 -1.92
CA GLU A 74 -10.84 19.60 -1.68
C GLU A 74 -11.13 20.30 -3.00
N GLU A 75 -12.40 20.46 -3.31
CA GLU A 75 -12.80 21.24 -4.46
C GLU A 75 -13.16 22.65 -4.00
N GLU A 76 -12.56 23.63 -4.65
CA GLU A 76 -12.98 25.01 -4.47
C GLU A 76 -14.23 25.25 -5.32
N THR A 77 -15.26 25.73 -4.68
CA THR A 77 -16.49 26.11 -5.36
C THR A 77 -16.57 27.62 -5.46
#